data_31eea803a3316d6642ee086877a9255f
#
_entry.id   31eea803a3316d6642ee086877a9255f
#
_cell.length_a   1.000
_cell.length_b   1.000
_cell.length_c   1.000
_cell.angle_alpha   90.00
_cell.angle_beta   90.00
_cell.angle_gamma   90.00
#
_symmetry.space_group_name_H-M   'P 1'
#
loop_
_entity.id
_entity.type
_entity.pdbx_description
1 polymer ?
#
loop_
_entity_poly.entity_id
_entity_poly.type
_entity_poly.pdbx_seq_one_letter_code
_entity_poly.pdbx_strand_id
1 'polypeptide(L)'
;DNIVSSNALYGGTFTQFNDILPTLGIQVRFVDAEDPSNFAAAADENTRAFFCESCSNPALQICDLEVISKSAHDLGLPLIVDSTFSTPYLCRPFDHGADIVVSSLTKWVGGHGVCLGG
;
A
#
# COMPACT_ATOMS: atom_id res chain seq x y z
N ASP A 1 6.66 -16.53 3.42
CA ASP A 1 5.53 -15.71 2.96
C ASP A 1 6.02 -14.43 2.30
N ASN A 2 5.20 -13.85 1.42
CA ASN A 2 5.52 -12.58 0.78
C ASN A 2 4.29 -11.67 0.67
N ILE A 3 4.57 -10.40 0.39
CA ILE A 3 3.56 -9.41 -0.04
C ILE A 3 3.98 -8.82 -1.39
N VAL A 4 3.02 -8.43 -2.21
CA VAL A 4 3.25 -7.67 -3.44
C VAL A 4 2.94 -6.21 -3.16
N SER A 5 3.89 -5.32 -3.44
CA SER A 5 3.79 -3.90 -3.11
C SER A 5 4.08 -3.02 -4.33
N SER A 6 3.40 -1.88 -4.42
CA SER A 6 3.88 -0.81 -5.30
C SER A 6 5.34 -0.47 -4.98
N ASN A 7 6.12 -0.12 -6.00
CA ASN A 7 7.48 0.40 -5.85
C ASN A 7 7.53 1.90 -5.53
N ALA A 8 6.44 2.61 -5.80
CA ALA A 8 6.30 4.04 -5.51
C ALA A 8 5.77 4.22 -4.09
N LEU A 9 6.67 4.31 -3.12
CA LEU A 9 6.36 4.37 -1.69
C LEU A 9 7.09 5.50 -0.99
N TYR A 10 6.56 5.90 0.16
CA TYR A 10 7.29 6.70 1.13
C TYR A 10 8.59 5.98 1.55
N GLY A 11 9.69 6.73 1.65
CA GLY A 11 11.02 6.16 1.88
C GLY A 11 11.12 5.29 3.14
N GLY A 12 10.43 5.66 4.23
CA GLY A 12 10.41 4.85 5.44
C GLY A 12 9.70 3.51 5.24
N THR A 13 8.61 3.48 4.49
CA THR A 13 7.90 2.24 4.12
C THR A 13 8.76 1.38 3.22
N PHE A 14 9.42 2.00 2.22
CA PHE A 14 10.33 1.29 1.34
C PHE A 14 11.47 0.62 2.12
N THR A 15 12.14 1.36 3.01
CA THR A 15 13.20 0.81 3.86
C THR A 15 12.68 -0.33 4.74
N GLN A 16 11.51 -0.17 5.35
CA GLN A 16 10.90 -1.23 6.15
C GLN A 16 10.67 -2.51 5.33
N PHE A 17 10.16 -2.36 4.12
CA PHE A 17 9.82 -3.47 3.23
C PHE A 17 11.06 -4.12 2.62
N ASN A 18 12.04 -3.32 2.21
CA ASN A 18 13.24 -3.81 1.53
C ASN A 18 14.30 -4.38 2.50
N ASP A 19 14.44 -3.78 3.67
CA ASP A 19 15.57 -4.07 4.56
C ASP A 19 15.12 -4.79 5.85
N ILE A 20 13.96 -4.43 6.43
CA ILE A 20 13.54 -4.95 7.74
C ILE A 20 12.71 -6.23 7.61
N LEU A 21 11.64 -6.23 6.81
CA LEU A 21 10.77 -7.41 6.68
C LEU A 21 11.50 -8.68 6.24
N PRO A 22 12.50 -8.63 5.34
CA PRO A 22 13.27 -9.81 4.98
C PRO A 22 14.01 -10.44 6.16
N THR A 23 14.47 -9.65 7.14
CA THR A 23 15.11 -10.19 8.35
C THR A 23 14.14 -11.00 9.23
N LEU A 24 12.84 -10.76 9.06
CA LEU A 24 11.75 -11.48 9.74
C LEU A 24 11.19 -12.63 8.89
N GLY A 25 11.81 -12.93 7.74
CA GLY A 25 11.36 -13.99 6.84
C GLY A 25 10.17 -13.61 5.95
N ILE A 26 9.84 -12.32 5.85
CA ILE A 26 8.78 -11.79 4.99
C ILE A 26 9.41 -11.09 3.79
N GLN A 27 9.18 -11.60 2.60
CA GLN A 27 9.69 -11.00 1.38
C GLN A 27 8.70 -9.97 0.81
N VAL A 28 9.21 -8.94 0.15
CA VAL A 28 8.38 -7.97 -0.57
C VAL A 28 8.76 -7.95 -2.04
N ARG A 29 7.77 -8.11 -2.90
CA ARG A 29 7.91 -8.02 -4.35
C ARG A 29 7.39 -6.68 -4.79
N PHE A 30 8.31 -5.82 -5.23
CA PHE A 30 7.94 -4.50 -5.71
C PHE A 30 7.52 -4.54 -7.18
N VAL A 31 6.41 -3.89 -7.50
CA VAL A 31 5.86 -3.79 -8.85
C VAL A 31 5.56 -2.34 -9.20
N ASP A 32 5.55 -2.06 -10.49
CA ASP A 32 5.07 -0.77 -10.99
C ASP A 32 3.53 -0.75 -10.95
N ALA A 33 2.97 0.14 -10.16
CA ALA A 33 1.53 0.28 -9.97
C ALA A 33 0.85 1.11 -11.07
N GLU A 34 1.59 1.69 -12.02
CA GLU A 34 0.99 2.30 -13.22
C GLU A 34 0.26 1.26 -14.07
N ASP A 35 0.72 0.01 -14.04
CA ASP A 35 -0.01 -1.12 -14.58
C ASP A 35 -0.48 -2.03 -13.43
N PRO A 36 -1.76 -1.94 -13.01
CA PRO A 36 -2.30 -2.76 -11.92
C PRO A 36 -2.18 -4.27 -12.13
N SER A 37 -2.07 -4.75 -13.39
CA SER A 37 -1.91 -6.17 -13.68
C SER A 37 -0.60 -6.76 -13.14
N ASN A 38 0.40 -5.93 -12.89
CA ASN A 38 1.68 -6.33 -12.32
C ASN A 38 1.53 -6.94 -10.92
N PHE A 39 0.50 -6.55 -10.15
CA PHE A 39 0.25 -7.12 -8.83
C PHE A 39 -0.09 -8.62 -8.91
N ALA A 40 -1.04 -8.98 -9.77
CA ALA A 40 -1.40 -10.38 -9.96
C ALA A 40 -0.25 -11.19 -10.59
N ALA A 41 0.47 -10.60 -11.55
CA ALA A 41 1.59 -11.27 -12.20
C ALA A 41 2.75 -11.60 -11.23
N ALA A 42 2.93 -10.80 -10.18
CA ALA A 42 3.96 -11.01 -9.17
C ALA A 42 3.51 -11.90 -8.00
N ALA A 43 2.21 -12.22 -7.90
CA ALA A 43 1.68 -13.05 -6.81
C ALA A 43 1.98 -14.54 -7.02
N ASP A 44 2.12 -15.27 -5.92
CA ASP A 44 2.23 -16.73 -5.88
C ASP A 44 1.49 -17.31 -4.66
N GLU A 45 1.60 -18.63 -4.44
CA GLU A 45 0.96 -19.34 -3.33
C GLU A 45 1.40 -18.87 -1.94
N ASN A 46 2.54 -18.19 -1.85
CA ASN A 46 3.07 -17.65 -0.59
C ASN A 46 2.70 -16.19 -0.38
N THR A 47 2.01 -15.56 -1.33
CA THR A 47 1.56 -14.18 -1.21
C THR A 47 0.43 -14.07 -0.19
N ARG A 48 0.48 -13.06 0.67
CA ARG A 48 -0.48 -12.86 1.77
C ARG A 48 -1.26 -11.57 1.69
N ALA A 49 -0.76 -10.58 0.94
CA ALA A 49 -1.46 -9.32 0.75
C ALA A 49 -0.89 -8.55 -0.45
N PHE A 50 -1.68 -7.61 -0.96
CA PHE A 50 -1.21 -6.51 -1.79
C PHE A 50 -1.11 -5.24 -0.96
N PHE A 51 -0.13 -4.39 -1.29
CA PHE A 51 0.07 -3.10 -0.62
C PHE A 51 0.31 -1.99 -1.63
N CYS A 52 -0.33 -0.85 -1.43
CA CYS A 52 -0.02 0.38 -2.17
C CYS A 52 -0.30 1.63 -1.32
N GLU A 53 0.18 2.78 -1.77
CA GLU A 53 -0.24 4.08 -1.26
C GLU A 53 -1.33 4.63 -2.17
N SER A 54 -2.38 5.25 -1.63
CA SER A 54 -3.46 5.87 -2.43
C SER A 54 -2.91 6.97 -3.34
N CYS A 55 -1.94 7.72 -2.83
CA CYS A 55 -1.12 8.66 -3.57
C CYS A 55 0.30 8.56 -3.02
N SER A 56 1.24 8.20 -3.87
CA SER A 56 2.61 7.91 -3.45
C SER A 56 3.42 9.16 -3.13
N ASN A 57 4.38 9.03 -2.20
CA ASN A 57 5.32 10.07 -1.85
C ASN A 57 6.77 9.57 -2.09
N PRO A 58 7.59 10.22 -2.93
CA PRO A 58 7.40 11.56 -3.54
C PRO A 58 6.83 11.56 -4.96
N ALA A 59 6.57 10.39 -5.57
CA ALA A 59 6.27 10.30 -6.99
C ALA A 59 4.88 10.87 -7.37
N LEU A 60 3.96 11.05 -6.39
CA LEU A 60 2.59 11.50 -6.59
C LEU A 60 1.78 10.61 -7.56
N GLN A 61 2.19 9.36 -7.67
CA GLN A 61 1.49 8.35 -8.47
C GLN A 61 0.18 7.98 -7.76
N ILE A 62 -0.91 7.96 -8.50
CA ILE A 62 -2.23 7.57 -8.01
C ILE A 62 -2.49 6.12 -8.42
N CYS A 63 -2.78 5.26 -7.44
CA CYS A 63 -3.13 3.88 -7.71
C CYS A 63 -4.62 3.72 -8.05
N ASP A 64 -4.92 2.90 -9.06
CA ASP A 64 -6.30 2.45 -9.32
C ASP A 64 -6.69 1.37 -8.30
N LEU A 65 -7.23 1.84 -7.17
CA LEU A 65 -7.57 0.96 -6.05
C LEU A 65 -8.63 -0.08 -6.41
N GLU A 66 -9.59 0.26 -7.28
CA GLU A 66 -10.66 -0.67 -7.66
C GLU A 66 -10.11 -1.84 -8.47
N VAL A 67 -9.22 -1.57 -9.42
CA VAL A 67 -8.60 -2.62 -10.23
C VAL A 67 -7.66 -3.47 -9.39
N ILE A 68 -6.85 -2.85 -8.52
CA ILE A 68 -5.91 -3.58 -7.65
C ILE A 68 -6.67 -4.43 -6.62
N SER A 69 -7.74 -3.88 -5.99
CA SER A 69 -8.54 -4.63 -5.02
C SER A 69 -9.24 -5.82 -5.66
N LYS A 70 -9.84 -5.61 -6.84
CA LYS A 70 -10.45 -6.71 -7.57
C LYS A 70 -9.44 -7.82 -7.86
N SER A 71 -8.25 -7.45 -8.31
CA SER A 71 -7.17 -8.40 -8.59
C SER A 71 -6.73 -9.16 -7.32
N ALA A 72 -6.63 -8.47 -6.18
CA ALA A 72 -6.33 -9.10 -4.89
C ALA A 72 -7.44 -10.10 -4.49
N HIS A 73 -8.71 -9.68 -4.54
CA HIS A 73 -9.84 -10.51 -4.16
C HIS A 73 -10.04 -11.72 -5.07
N ASP A 74 -9.79 -11.59 -6.38
CA ASP A 74 -9.81 -12.72 -7.32
C ASP A 74 -8.79 -13.82 -6.92
N LEU A 75 -7.74 -13.46 -6.18
CA LEU A 75 -6.73 -14.36 -5.63
C LEU A 75 -6.96 -14.71 -4.15
N GLY A 76 -8.04 -14.23 -3.54
CA GLY A 76 -8.34 -14.43 -2.13
C GLY A 76 -7.41 -13.67 -1.17
N LEU A 77 -6.80 -12.58 -1.64
CA LEU A 77 -5.85 -11.76 -0.89
C LEU A 77 -6.48 -10.43 -0.46
N PRO A 78 -6.09 -9.89 0.71
CA PRO A 78 -6.48 -8.54 1.10
C PRO A 78 -5.63 -7.47 0.40
N LEU A 79 -6.25 -6.31 0.15
CA LEU A 79 -5.55 -5.09 -0.23
C LEU A 79 -5.37 -4.18 0.98
N ILE A 80 -4.12 -3.83 1.26
CA ILE A 80 -3.72 -2.86 2.29
C ILE A 80 -3.35 -1.55 1.61
N VAL A 81 -3.97 -0.45 2.02
CA VAL A 81 -3.72 0.88 1.43
C VAL A 81 -3.24 1.86 2.50
N ASP A 82 -2.08 2.45 2.27
CA ASP A 82 -1.67 3.64 3.03
C ASP A 82 -2.36 4.88 2.44
N SER A 83 -3.21 5.50 3.23
CA SER A 83 -3.99 6.69 2.86
C SER A 83 -3.52 7.96 3.58
N THR A 84 -2.28 7.97 4.04
CA THR A 84 -1.69 9.09 4.77
C THR A 84 -1.75 10.39 3.97
N PHE A 85 -1.42 10.32 2.67
CA PHE A 85 -1.34 11.51 1.82
C PHE A 85 -2.72 12.08 1.47
N SER A 86 -3.65 11.23 1.07
CA SER A 86 -4.99 11.65 0.63
C SER A 86 -5.93 11.97 1.77
N THR A 87 -5.76 11.33 2.92
CA THR A 87 -6.70 11.35 4.06
C THR A 87 -8.12 10.89 3.67
N PRO A 88 -9.01 10.60 4.62
CA PRO A 88 -10.41 10.26 4.30
C PRO A 88 -11.20 11.38 3.64
N TYR A 89 -10.65 12.60 3.59
CA TYR A 89 -11.29 13.73 2.94
C TYR A 89 -11.20 13.66 1.41
N LEU A 90 -10.04 13.29 0.87
CA LEU A 90 -9.83 13.19 -0.58
C LEU A 90 -10.10 11.79 -1.14
N CYS A 91 -9.79 10.74 -0.36
CA CYS A 91 -9.99 9.36 -0.78
C CYS A 91 -10.36 8.50 0.43
N ARG A 92 -11.40 7.69 0.27
CA ARG A 92 -11.80 6.67 1.24
C ARG A 92 -11.55 5.29 0.64
N PRO A 93 -10.38 4.68 0.87
CA PRO A 93 -10.00 3.45 0.17
C PRO A 93 -10.97 2.28 0.36
N PHE A 94 -11.69 2.21 1.48
CA PHE A 94 -12.73 1.20 1.70
C PHE A 94 -13.86 1.27 0.65
N ASP A 95 -14.22 2.46 0.19
CA ASP A 95 -15.24 2.64 -0.86
C ASP A 95 -14.75 2.11 -2.23
N HIS A 96 -13.43 1.86 -2.35
CA HIS A 96 -12.76 1.34 -3.55
C HIS A 96 -12.19 -0.07 -3.36
N GLY A 97 -12.65 -0.78 -2.34
CA GLY A 97 -12.35 -2.20 -2.12
C GLY A 97 -11.11 -2.51 -1.29
N ALA A 98 -10.48 -1.54 -0.64
CA ALA A 98 -9.43 -1.83 0.34
C ALA A 98 -10.00 -2.59 1.55
N ASP A 99 -9.25 -3.56 2.06
CA ASP A 99 -9.62 -4.33 3.25
C ASP A 99 -9.01 -3.75 4.52
N ILE A 100 -7.82 -3.17 4.38
CA ILE A 100 -7.09 -2.55 5.49
C ILE A 100 -6.60 -1.17 5.03
N VAL A 101 -6.85 -0.16 5.84
CA VAL A 101 -6.35 1.19 5.59
C VAL A 101 -5.44 1.60 6.74
N VAL A 102 -4.23 2.05 6.40
CA VAL A 102 -3.27 2.61 7.36
C VAL A 102 -3.10 4.10 7.09
N SER A 103 -2.86 4.86 8.12
CA SER A 103 -2.61 6.30 8.02
C SER A 103 -1.71 6.78 9.14
N SER A 104 -0.73 7.60 8.80
CA SER A 104 0.02 8.38 9.78
C SER A 104 -0.81 9.59 10.19
N LEU A 105 -1.36 9.56 11.40
CA LEU A 105 -2.09 10.71 11.98
C LEU A 105 -1.16 11.90 12.24
N THR A 106 0.15 11.62 12.34
CA THR A 106 1.22 12.63 12.45
C THR A 106 1.21 13.65 11.31
N LYS A 107 0.69 13.26 10.13
CA LYS A 107 0.75 14.06 8.90
C LYS A 107 -0.53 14.90 8.75
N TRP A 108 -1.24 14.74 7.64
CA TRP A 108 -2.37 15.60 7.29
C TRP A 108 -3.54 15.56 8.25
N VAL A 109 -3.81 14.42 8.90
CA VAL A 109 -4.90 14.30 9.87
C VAL A 109 -4.60 15.13 11.12
N GLY A 110 -3.39 15.07 11.66
CA GLY A 110 -2.95 15.94 12.75
C GLY A 110 -2.78 17.40 12.31
N GLY A 111 -2.25 17.62 11.13
CA GLY A 111 -2.25 18.86 10.37
C GLY A 111 -1.26 19.94 10.81
N HIS A 112 -0.69 19.85 12.02
CA HIS A 112 0.09 20.95 12.62
C HIS A 112 1.47 20.51 13.14
N GLY A 113 1.87 19.27 12.93
CA GLY A 113 3.16 18.74 13.41
C GLY A 113 3.30 18.73 14.93
N VAL A 114 2.19 18.65 15.65
CA VAL A 114 2.16 18.74 17.13
C VAL A 114 1.92 17.41 17.83
N CYS A 115 1.64 16.34 17.08
CA CYS A 115 1.41 15.01 17.64
C CYS A 115 2.00 13.91 16.75
N LEU A 116 2.24 12.76 17.35
CA LEU A 116 2.60 11.52 16.65
C LEU A 116 1.48 10.52 16.84
N GLY A 117 1.10 9.81 15.76
CA GLY A 117 0.07 8.78 15.84
C GLY A 117 -0.16 8.07 14.52
N GLY A 118 -0.90 7.00 14.61
CA GLY A 118 -1.29 6.19 13.46
C GLY A 118 -2.45 5.28 13.83
#